data_f5f19fd0515eb4eb7d2e04c03492cfb4
#
_entry.id   f5f19fd0515eb4eb7d2e04c03492cfb4
#
_cell.length_a   1.000
_cell.length_b   1.000
_cell.length_c   1.000
_cell.angle_alpha   90.00
_cell.angle_beta   90.00
_cell.angle_gamma   90.00
#
_symmetry.space_group_name_H-M   'P 1'
#
loop_
_entity.id
_entity.type
_entity.pdbx_description
1 polymer ?
#
loop_
_entity_poly.entity_id
_entity_poly.type
_entity_poly.pdbx_seq_one_letter_code
_entity_poly.pdbx_strand_id
1 'polypeptide(L)'
;MDKKLFVPHPGHFEGLQELLAGSKDIYSIFMAGSPDYIGTGRVNLGHASLEEIAQHTEYCHKNNVKVEMVLNSSCMGGNQLSTEGYNLLHWYIGNLEDIGVDTIVVADPYLVELIAQEFNIPVVVSVLAFVDSPQKAEFYEQLGASSIVVDSNVNRHFAVLEAIRDAVSCELKLLVNEGCLYRCPFRYAHFKFFSHVNGPHPRPNVQDDYYYHKCLTMRIQDPSLLLKSPFIRPEDLKEYAHITNVFKIGGRSHFINWILNCVNAYANESYDGNLMDLMDCPKDLIDLYNIPNKALDGSIQQWKKHSTVCHKCGYCQRLVDEIALIYSNKGTKDETLIPWNIINKKGIET
;
A
#
# COMPACT_ATOMS: atom_id res chain seq x y z
N MET A 1 -16.45 -0.82 -14.56
CA MET A 1 -16.16 -2.09 -13.82
C MET A 1 -16.73 -1.95 -12.42
N ASP A 2 -17.40 -2.98 -11.90
CA ASP A 2 -17.82 -3.00 -10.47
C ASP A 2 -16.56 -3.29 -9.63
N LYS A 3 -15.94 -2.23 -9.14
CA LYS A 3 -14.66 -2.30 -8.42
C LYS A 3 -14.86 -2.13 -6.92
N LYS A 4 -14.05 -2.84 -6.15
CA LYS A 4 -13.99 -2.77 -4.70
C LYS A 4 -12.76 -1.96 -4.28
N LEU A 5 -12.94 -0.77 -3.73
CA LEU A 5 -11.87 0.06 -3.21
C LEU A 5 -11.66 -0.18 -1.71
N PHE A 6 -10.46 -0.60 -1.34
CA PHE A 6 -10.00 -0.76 0.03
C PHE A 6 -9.14 0.44 0.42
N VAL A 7 -9.57 1.18 1.44
CA VAL A 7 -9.10 2.53 1.72
C VAL A 7 -8.54 2.62 3.15
N PRO A 8 -7.45 3.38 3.40
CA PRO A 8 -6.90 3.49 4.74
C PRO A 8 -7.84 4.25 5.68
N HIS A 9 -7.91 3.81 6.93
CA HIS A 9 -8.54 4.55 8.02
C HIS A 9 -7.74 5.84 8.29
N PRO A 10 -8.39 7.00 8.45
CA PRO A 10 -7.70 8.29 8.61
C PRO A 10 -7.12 8.55 10.00
N GLY A 11 -7.13 7.55 10.91
CA GLY A 11 -6.50 7.62 12.23
C GLY A 11 -7.41 8.02 13.39
N HIS A 12 -8.57 8.64 13.14
CA HIS A 12 -9.52 9.08 14.17
C HIS A 12 -10.97 9.04 13.67
N PHE A 13 -11.93 9.03 14.60
CA PHE A 13 -13.34 8.79 14.29
C PHE A 13 -13.97 9.89 13.44
N GLU A 14 -13.70 11.16 13.74
CA GLU A 14 -14.22 12.29 12.96
C GLU A 14 -13.73 12.23 11.50
N GLY A 15 -12.47 11.85 11.30
CA GLY A 15 -11.93 11.65 9.96
C GLY A 15 -12.60 10.49 9.22
N LEU A 16 -12.96 9.40 9.93
CA LEU A 16 -13.73 8.31 9.34
C LEU A 16 -15.11 8.78 8.90
N GLN A 17 -15.78 9.61 9.73
CA GLN A 17 -17.07 10.20 9.38
C GLN A 17 -16.98 11.09 8.15
N GLU A 18 -15.95 11.94 8.07
CA GLU A 18 -15.70 12.81 6.92
C GLU A 18 -15.39 12.00 5.66
N LEU A 19 -14.56 10.94 5.78
CA LEU A 19 -14.21 10.06 4.66
C LEU A 19 -15.44 9.37 4.06
N LEU A 20 -16.31 8.78 4.90
CA LEU A 20 -17.52 8.08 4.44
C LEU A 20 -18.63 9.04 3.98
N ALA A 21 -18.62 10.29 4.45
CA ALA A 21 -19.48 11.33 3.91
C ALA A 21 -18.99 11.82 2.53
N GLY A 22 -17.67 11.86 2.33
CA GLY A 22 -17.02 12.38 1.12
C GLY A 22 -17.04 11.44 -0.08
N SER A 23 -17.25 10.12 0.11
CA SER A 23 -17.33 9.16 -0.99
C SER A 23 -18.21 7.97 -0.64
N LYS A 24 -18.97 7.48 -1.65
CA LYS A 24 -19.77 6.24 -1.58
C LYS A 24 -19.09 5.05 -2.26
N ASP A 25 -17.93 5.26 -2.87
CA ASP A 25 -17.21 4.24 -3.63
C ASP A 25 -16.25 3.40 -2.76
N ILE A 26 -16.31 3.58 -1.44
CA ILE A 26 -15.48 2.85 -0.49
C ILE A 26 -16.15 1.50 -0.17
N TYR A 27 -15.48 0.41 -0.52
CA TYR A 27 -15.94 -0.94 -0.20
C TYR A 27 -15.52 -1.37 1.22
N SER A 28 -14.29 -1.06 1.60
CA SER A 28 -13.75 -1.43 2.90
C SER A 28 -12.74 -0.41 3.41
N ILE A 29 -12.74 -0.22 4.73
CA ILE A 29 -11.70 0.55 5.45
C ILE A 29 -10.74 -0.43 6.10
N PHE A 30 -9.41 -0.19 5.97
CA PHE A 30 -8.43 -0.96 6.71
C PHE A 30 -7.76 -0.13 7.80
N MET A 31 -7.75 -0.68 9.01
CA MET A 31 -7.22 -0.07 10.24
C MET A 31 -5.99 -0.83 10.72
N ALA A 32 -5.05 -0.14 11.36
CA ALA A 32 -3.92 -0.79 12.01
C ALA A 32 -4.32 -1.36 13.38
N GLY A 33 -3.89 -2.58 13.65
CA GLY A 33 -4.00 -3.17 14.99
C GLY A 33 -3.06 -2.53 16.00
N SER A 34 -3.33 -2.77 17.29
CA SER A 34 -2.49 -2.25 18.36
C SER A 34 -1.07 -2.81 18.30
N PRO A 35 -0.04 -1.95 18.44
CA PRO A 35 1.35 -2.38 18.53
C PRO A 35 1.64 -3.21 19.78
N ASP A 36 0.77 -3.18 20.78
CA ASP A 36 0.95 -3.95 22.01
C ASP A 36 0.73 -5.45 21.82
N TYR A 37 0.07 -5.85 20.73
CA TYR A 37 -0.23 -7.25 20.44
C TYR A 37 0.55 -7.81 19.25
N ILE A 38 0.32 -7.29 18.04
CA ILE A 38 1.00 -7.76 16.82
C ILE A 38 1.75 -6.63 16.13
N GLY A 39 1.14 -5.46 16.02
CA GLY A 39 1.66 -4.31 15.29
C GLY A 39 1.60 -4.46 13.79
N THR A 40 2.29 -3.56 13.10
CA THR A 40 2.29 -3.49 11.63
C THR A 40 3.70 -3.31 11.07
N GLY A 41 3.95 -3.84 9.88
CA GLY A 41 5.21 -3.68 9.17
C GLY A 41 5.30 -2.41 8.31
N ARG A 42 4.44 -1.42 8.55
CA ARG A 42 4.49 -0.09 7.92
C ARG A 42 4.25 1.00 8.95
N VAL A 43 4.56 2.25 8.60
CA VAL A 43 4.30 3.41 9.46
C VAL A 43 2.86 3.36 9.99
N ASN A 44 2.72 3.56 11.28
CA ASN A 44 1.45 3.64 11.98
C ASN A 44 1.36 4.97 12.73
N LEU A 45 0.31 5.75 12.49
CA LEU A 45 0.11 7.06 13.12
C LEU A 45 -0.74 7.02 14.40
N GLY A 46 -1.14 5.83 14.80
CA GLY A 46 -1.96 5.62 15.99
C GLY A 46 -2.50 4.21 16.02
N HIS A 47 -2.99 3.82 17.17
CA HIS A 47 -3.69 2.56 17.39
C HIS A 47 -4.97 2.84 18.16
N ALA A 48 -6.00 2.12 17.81
CA ALA A 48 -7.29 2.21 18.48
C ALA A 48 -7.36 1.15 19.60
N SER A 49 -8.01 1.49 20.70
CA SER A 49 -8.44 0.52 21.72
C SER A 49 -9.51 -0.42 21.13
N LEU A 50 -9.81 -1.53 21.81
CA LEU A 50 -10.88 -2.44 21.36
C LEU A 50 -12.24 -1.73 21.31
N GLU A 51 -12.50 -0.81 22.23
CA GLU A 51 -13.72 0.00 22.26
C GLU A 51 -13.82 0.93 21.06
N GLU A 52 -12.70 1.58 20.69
CA GLU A 52 -12.66 2.44 19.50
C GLU A 52 -12.80 1.61 18.22
N ILE A 53 -12.16 0.42 18.16
CA ILE A 53 -12.33 -0.49 17.02
C ILE A 53 -13.79 -0.90 16.88
N ALA A 54 -14.49 -1.23 17.99
CA ALA A 54 -15.90 -1.57 17.98
C ALA A 54 -16.76 -0.41 17.48
N GLN A 55 -16.52 0.81 17.98
CA GLN A 55 -17.24 2.02 17.54
C GLN A 55 -17.04 2.28 16.03
N HIS A 56 -15.80 2.17 15.54
CA HIS A 56 -15.49 2.41 14.14
C HIS A 56 -16.10 1.32 13.25
N THR A 57 -16.07 0.07 13.68
CA THR A 57 -16.67 -1.07 12.96
C THR A 57 -18.18 -0.90 12.84
N GLU A 58 -18.86 -0.60 13.94
CA GLU A 58 -20.29 -0.33 13.93
C GLU A 58 -20.68 0.82 12.99
N TYR A 59 -19.88 1.90 13.00
CA TYR A 59 -20.13 3.05 12.12
C TYR A 59 -19.91 2.70 10.64
N CYS A 60 -18.87 1.94 10.32
CA CYS A 60 -18.63 1.43 8.96
C CYS A 60 -19.79 0.57 8.48
N HIS A 61 -20.23 -0.39 9.29
CA HIS A 61 -21.35 -1.28 8.95
C HIS A 61 -22.67 -0.54 8.74
N LYS A 62 -22.96 0.49 9.55
CA LYS A 62 -24.12 1.37 9.33
C LYS A 62 -24.09 2.11 7.98
N ASN A 63 -22.89 2.29 7.41
CA ASN A 63 -22.68 2.88 6.08
C ASN A 63 -22.46 1.84 4.98
N ASN A 64 -22.69 0.55 5.22
CA ASN A 64 -22.44 -0.58 4.32
C ASN A 64 -20.98 -0.69 3.87
N VAL A 65 -20.04 -0.31 4.71
CA VAL A 65 -18.59 -0.40 4.49
C VAL A 65 -18.01 -1.47 5.40
N LYS A 66 -17.14 -2.33 4.86
CA LYS A 66 -16.45 -3.39 5.59
C LYS A 66 -15.22 -2.87 6.33
N VAL A 67 -14.74 -3.64 7.31
CA VAL A 67 -13.56 -3.32 8.09
C VAL A 67 -12.51 -4.44 8.00
N GLU A 68 -11.28 -4.10 7.60
CA GLU A 68 -10.11 -4.96 7.68
C GLU A 68 -9.19 -4.54 8.83
N MET A 69 -8.85 -5.44 9.74
CA MET A 69 -7.80 -5.19 10.75
C MET A 69 -6.44 -5.64 10.24
N VAL A 70 -5.48 -4.72 10.21
CA VAL A 70 -4.14 -4.97 9.68
C VAL A 70 -3.18 -5.29 10.82
N LEU A 71 -2.82 -6.57 10.95
CA LEU A 71 -1.92 -7.16 11.93
C LEU A 71 -0.69 -7.74 11.21
N ASN A 72 -0.12 -6.96 10.30
CA ASN A 72 0.81 -7.46 9.30
C ASN A 72 2.29 -7.20 9.63
N SER A 73 2.65 -7.28 10.91
CA SER A 73 4.06 -7.32 11.28
C SER A 73 4.80 -8.40 10.48
N SER A 74 5.91 -8.04 9.85
CA SER A 74 6.73 -8.99 9.08
C SER A 74 7.78 -9.70 9.95
N CYS A 75 7.86 -9.35 11.23
CA CYS A 75 8.73 -9.98 12.22
C CYS A 75 8.20 -9.69 13.62
N MET A 76 7.90 -10.74 14.36
CA MET A 76 7.46 -10.67 15.76
C MET A 76 8.52 -11.24 16.74
N GLY A 77 9.78 -11.40 16.25
CA GLY A 77 10.89 -11.89 17.08
C GLY A 77 10.73 -13.34 17.57
N GLY A 78 9.82 -14.13 16.97
CA GLY A 78 9.48 -15.49 17.41
C GLY A 78 8.44 -15.54 18.55
N ASN A 79 7.97 -14.40 19.00
CA ASN A 79 7.01 -14.32 20.12
C ASN A 79 5.70 -15.07 19.84
N GLN A 80 5.25 -15.06 18.58
CA GLN A 80 4.05 -15.76 18.13
C GLN A 80 4.12 -17.29 18.34
N LEU A 81 5.32 -17.84 18.51
CA LEU A 81 5.56 -19.28 18.72
C LEU A 81 5.75 -19.63 20.19
N SER A 82 5.71 -18.65 21.10
CA SER A 82 5.73 -18.89 22.55
C SER A 82 4.31 -19.13 23.08
N THR A 83 4.19 -19.77 24.24
CA THR A 83 2.89 -19.98 24.91
C THR A 83 2.21 -18.63 25.24
N GLU A 84 2.97 -17.69 25.77
CA GLU A 84 2.47 -16.37 26.13
C GLU A 84 2.02 -15.58 24.88
N GLY A 85 2.83 -15.61 23.82
CA GLY A 85 2.51 -14.95 22.55
C GLY A 85 1.29 -15.56 21.88
N TYR A 86 1.19 -16.89 21.83
CA TYR A 86 0.00 -17.58 21.32
C TYR A 86 -1.27 -17.18 22.09
N ASN A 87 -1.23 -17.22 23.43
CA ASN A 87 -2.39 -16.85 24.25
C ASN A 87 -2.82 -15.39 24.03
N LEU A 88 -1.85 -14.49 23.91
CA LEU A 88 -2.11 -13.07 23.66
C LEU A 88 -2.74 -12.84 22.28
N LEU A 89 -2.22 -13.50 21.25
CA LEU A 89 -2.73 -13.45 19.90
C LEU A 89 -4.15 -14.02 19.82
N HIS A 90 -4.37 -15.18 20.41
CA HIS A 90 -5.67 -15.84 20.43
C HIS A 90 -6.73 -14.97 21.13
N TRP A 91 -6.38 -14.39 22.28
CA TRP A 91 -7.25 -13.45 22.98
C TRP A 91 -7.56 -12.21 22.13
N TYR A 92 -6.56 -11.60 21.50
CA TYR A 92 -6.75 -10.38 20.72
C TYR A 92 -7.58 -10.63 19.46
N ILE A 93 -7.29 -11.70 18.74
CA ILE A 93 -8.04 -12.09 17.52
C ILE A 93 -9.49 -12.44 17.88
N GLY A 94 -9.71 -13.17 18.97
CA GLY A 94 -11.05 -13.49 19.46
C GLY A 94 -11.87 -12.23 19.77
N ASN A 95 -11.27 -11.19 20.41
CA ASN A 95 -11.96 -9.91 20.61
C ASN A 95 -12.29 -9.21 19.30
N LEU A 96 -11.43 -9.27 18.29
CA LEU A 96 -11.72 -8.68 16.97
C LEU A 96 -12.86 -9.42 16.26
N GLU A 97 -12.94 -10.75 16.40
CA GLU A 97 -14.05 -11.57 15.91
C GLU A 97 -15.37 -11.19 16.60
N ASP A 98 -15.37 -11.06 17.94
CA ASP A 98 -16.54 -10.67 18.75
C ASP A 98 -17.02 -9.25 18.41
N ILE A 99 -16.11 -8.33 18.11
CA ILE A 99 -16.42 -6.97 17.62
C ILE A 99 -17.11 -7.03 16.25
N GLY A 100 -16.89 -8.09 15.47
CA GLY A 100 -17.48 -8.24 14.15
C GLY A 100 -16.64 -7.61 13.03
N VAL A 101 -15.32 -7.52 13.19
CA VAL A 101 -14.42 -7.12 12.12
C VAL A 101 -14.54 -8.11 10.95
N ASP A 102 -14.60 -7.61 9.72
CA ASP A 102 -14.91 -8.45 8.55
C ASP A 102 -13.74 -9.31 8.10
N THR A 103 -12.49 -8.85 8.26
CA THR A 103 -11.29 -9.60 7.86
C THR A 103 -10.07 -9.19 8.67
N ILE A 104 -9.09 -10.11 8.80
CA ILE A 104 -7.78 -9.84 9.41
C ILE A 104 -6.68 -10.00 8.36
N VAL A 105 -5.79 -9.01 8.28
CA VAL A 105 -4.67 -8.98 7.33
C VAL A 105 -3.38 -9.28 8.07
N VAL A 106 -2.72 -10.39 7.74
CA VAL A 106 -1.44 -10.83 8.35
C VAL A 106 -0.39 -11.11 7.28
N ALA A 107 0.90 -11.13 7.67
CA ALA A 107 2.00 -11.44 6.76
C ALA A 107 2.70 -12.75 7.09
N ASP A 108 2.63 -13.21 8.34
CA ASP A 108 3.25 -14.43 8.83
C ASP A 108 2.42 -15.67 8.44
N PRO A 109 2.98 -16.67 7.76
CA PRO A 109 2.26 -17.90 7.38
C PRO A 109 1.63 -18.63 8.57
N TYR A 110 2.33 -18.66 9.73
CA TYR A 110 1.79 -19.27 10.95
C TYR A 110 0.48 -18.60 11.39
N LEU A 111 0.41 -17.25 11.31
CA LEU A 111 -0.82 -16.52 11.65
C LEU A 111 -1.93 -16.75 10.62
N VAL A 112 -1.60 -16.95 9.35
CA VAL A 112 -2.61 -17.30 8.33
C VAL A 112 -3.27 -18.62 8.70
N GLU A 113 -2.47 -19.65 8.99
CA GLU A 113 -2.95 -20.98 9.35
C GLU A 113 -3.72 -20.96 10.68
N LEU A 114 -3.17 -20.32 11.71
CA LEU A 114 -3.80 -20.17 13.04
C LEU A 114 -5.20 -19.57 12.94
N ILE A 115 -5.32 -18.42 12.23
CA ILE A 115 -6.59 -17.73 12.11
C ILE A 115 -7.59 -18.55 11.30
N ALA A 116 -7.15 -19.17 10.21
CA ALA A 116 -8.03 -19.97 9.36
C ALA A 116 -8.54 -21.24 10.05
N GLN A 117 -7.78 -21.80 11.01
CA GLN A 117 -8.15 -23.03 11.71
C GLN A 117 -8.95 -22.79 12.99
N GLU A 118 -8.68 -21.69 13.71
CA GLU A 118 -9.19 -21.50 15.07
C GLU A 118 -10.29 -20.41 15.18
N PHE A 119 -10.51 -19.60 14.12
CA PHE A 119 -11.48 -18.50 14.11
C PHE A 119 -12.38 -18.55 12.88
N ASN A 120 -13.57 -17.96 12.97
CA ASN A 120 -14.49 -17.84 11.82
C ASN A 120 -14.31 -16.54 11.02
N ILE A 121 -13.31 -15.74 11.35
CA ILE A 121 -12.99 -14.51 10.66
C ILE A 121 -12.09 -14.77 9.44
N PRO A 122 -12.45 -14.31 8.21
CA PRO A 122 -11.63 -14.52 7.03
C PRO A 122 -10.24 -13.87 7.16
N VAL A 123 -9.19 -14.60 6.77
CA VAL A 123 -7.81 -14.11 6.80
C VAL A 123 -7.33 -13.67 5.43
N VAL A 124 -6.67 -12.52 5.39
CA VAL A 124 -6.10 -11.90 4.18
C VAL A 124 -4.58 -11.92 4.28
N VAL A 125 -3.91 -12.40 3.26
CA VAL A 125 -2.44 -12.35 3.15
C VAL A 125 -2.01 -10.95 2.75
N SER A 126 -1.16 -10.34 3.57
CA SER A 126 -0.63 -8.99 3.35
C SER A 126 0.33 -8.91 2.16
N VAL A 127 0.43 -7.75 1.54
CA VAL A 127 1.51 -7.43 0.58
C VAL A 127 2.92 -7.63 1.16
N LEU A 128 3.07 -7.64 2.49
CA LEU A 128 4.34 -7.89 3.20
C LEU A 128 4.71 -9.38 3.28
N ALA A 129 3.85 -10.28 2.81
CA ALA A 129 4.18 -11.68 2.57
C ALA A 129 4.90 -11.90 1.22
N PHE A 130 4.96 -10.86 0.39
CA PHE A 130 5.68 -10.86 -0.90
C PHE A 130 5.24 -12.00 -1.82
N VAL A 131 3.93 -12.17 -2.01
CA VAL A 131 3.38 -13.16 -2.93
C VAL A 131 3.56 -12.67 -4.37
N ASP A 132 4.60 -13.17 -5.02
CA ASP A 132 5.08 -12.76 -6.34
C ASP A 132 5.13 -13.92 -7.36
N SER A 133 4.56 -15.08 -6.99
CA SER A 133 4.53 -16.27 -7.85
C SER A 133 3.32 -17.15 -7.57
N PRO A 134 2.89 -17.99 -8.54
CA PRO A 134 1.81 -18.96 -8.34
C PRO A 134 2.04 -19.87 -7.14
N GLN A 135 3.26 -20.38 -6.96
CA GLN A 135 3.60 -21.32 -5.89
C GLN A 135 3.39 -20.72 -4.49
N LYS A 136 3.72 -19.42 -4.32
CA LYS A 136 3.45 -18.73 -3.06
C LYS A 136 1.95 -18.50 -2.86
N ALA A 137 1.23 -18.16 -3.92
CA ALA A 137 -0.21 -17.93 -3.85
C ALA A 137 -0.95 -19.23 -3.47
N GLU A 138 -0.65 -20.34 -4.13
CA GLU A 138 -1.18 -21.68 -3.80
C GLU A 138 -0.88 -22.07 -2.36
N PHE A 139 0.36 -21.85 -1.89
CA PHE A 139 0.75 -22.13 -0.53
C PHE A 139 -0.14 -21.39 0.49
N TYR A 140 -0.35 -20.08 0.31
CA TYR A 140 -1.17 -19.31 1.22
C TYR A 140 -2.67 -19.66 1.13
N GLU A 141 -3.18 -19.99 -0.06
CA GLU A 141 -4.55 -20.48 -0.20
C GLU A 141 -4.74 -21.82 0.53
N GLN A 142 -3.76 -22.73 0.44
CA GLN A 142 -3.78 -24.01 1.17
C GLN A 142 -3.72 -23.83 2.69
N LEU A 143 -3.11 -22.76 3.19
CA LEU A 143 -3.16 -22.40 4.62
C LEU A 143 -4.53 -21.83 5.05
N GLY A 144 -5.46 -21.59 4.11
CA GLY A 144 -6.81 -21.09 4.39
C GLY A 144 -6.99 -19.59 4.12
N ALA A 145 -6.08 -18.95 3.39
CA ALA A 145 -6.25 -17.55 3.01
C ALA A 145 -7.51 -17.35 2.15
N SER A 146 -8.39 -16.44 2.56
CA SER A 146 -9.58 -16.04 1.81
C SER A 146 -9.27 -15.01 0.71
N SER A 147 -8.18 -14.28 0.86
CA SER A 147 -7.74 -13.26 -0.09
C SER A 147 -6.23 -13.00 0.03
N ILE A 148 -5.60 -12.61 -1.08
CA ILE A 148 -4.16 -12.33 -1.15
C ILE A 148 -3.92 -10.94 -1.74
N VAL A 149 -3.22 -10.08 -0.99
CA VAL A 149 -2.66 -8.84 -1.55
C VAL A 149 -1.35 -9.20 -2.24
N VAL A 150 -1.37 -9.24 -3.56
CA VAL A 150 -0.23 -9.61 -4.40
C VAL A 150 0.92 -8.60 -4.22
N ASP A 151 2.18 -9.05 -4.31
CA ASP A 151 3.33 -8.16 -4.25
C ASP A 151 3.25 -7.10 -5.35
N SER A 152 3.29 -5.82 -4.96
CA SER A 152 3.20 -4.71 -5.91
C SER A 152 4.30 -4.74 -6.99
N ASN A 153 5.45 -5.37 -6.72
CA ASN A 153 6.50 -5.54 -7.74
C ASN A 153 6.06 -6.30 -8.99
N VAL A 154 4.99 -7.10 -8.92
CA VAL A 154 4.45 -7.80 -10.09
C VAL A 154 3.28 -7.08 -10.75
N ASN A 155 2.85 -5.90 -10.24
CA ASN A 155 1.74 -5.15 -10.81
C ASN A 155 1.84 -4.89 -12.33
N ARG A 156 3.04 -4.83 -12.86
CA ARG A 156 3.29 -4.62 -14.31
C ARG A 156 3.77 -5.88 -15.04
N HIS A 157 3.80 -7.04 -14.35
CA HIS A 157 4.17 -8.33 -14.91
C HIS A 157 2.93 -9.18 -15.17
N PHE A 158 2.17 -8.84 -16.22
CA PHE A 158 0.88 -9.45 -16.49
C PHE A 158 0.93 -10.97 -16.58
N ALA A 159 1.92 -11.54 -17.26
CA ALA A 159 2.07 -13.00 -17.31
C ALA A 159 2.21 -13.66 -15.92
N VAL A 160 2.83 -12.97 -14.95
CA VAL A 160 2.94 -13.45 -13.56
C VAL A 160 1.59 -13.29 -12.85
N LEU A 161 0.91 -12.16 -13.02
CA LEU A 161 -0.41 -11.92 -12.43
C LEU A 161 -1.44 -12.92 -12.93
N GLU A 162 -1.46 -13.18 -14.24
CA GLU A 162 -2.31 -14.19 -14.88
C GLU A 162 -2.03 -15.58 -14.32
N ALA A 163 -0.75 -15.97 -14.25
CA ALA A 163 -0.36 -17.26 -13.67
C ALA A 163 -0.75 -17.39 -12.18
N ILE A 164 -0.65 -16.30 -11.40
CA ILE A 164 -1.13 -16.27 -10.01
C ILE A 164 -2.66 -16.44 -9.99
N ARG A 165 -3.38 -15.72 -10.85
CA ARG A 165 -4.84 -15.82 -10.93
C ARG A 165 -5.31 -17.22 -11.29
N ASP A 166 -4.65 -17.86 -12.24
CA ASP A 166 -4.98 -19.22 -12.70
C ASP A 166 -4.71 -20.29 -11.63
N ALA A 167 -3.73 -20.03 -10.75
CA ALA A 167 -3.29 -20.97 -9.73
C ALA A 167 -4.19 -21.01 -8.48
N VAL A 168 -4.96 -19.94 -8.20
CA VAL A 168 -5.76 -19.83 -6.96
C VAL A 168 -7.21 -19.45 -7.28
N SER A 169 -8.12 -19.80 -6.37
CA SER A 169 -9.54 -19.41 -6.44
C SER A 169 -9.87 -18.22 -5.53
N CYS A 170 -9.08 -17.99 -4.48
CA CYS A 170 -9.29 -16.91 -3.53
C CYS A 170 -9.21 -15.51 -4.18
N GLU A 171 -9.74 -14.49 -3.50
CA GLU A 171 -9.75 -13.12 -4.00
C GLU A 171 -8.32 -12.56 -4.08
N LEU A 172 -7.94 -11.98 -5.21
CA LEU A 172 -6.68 -11.24 -5.34
C LEU A 172 -6.93 -9.74 -5.15
N LYS A 173 -6.03 -9.06 -4.43
CA LYS A 173 -6.06 -7.60 -4.24
C LYS A 173 -4.77 -6.99 -4.78
N LEU A 174 -4.87 -5.87 -5.49
CA LEU A 174 -3.72 -5.12 -6.00
C LEU A 174 -3.57 -3.78 -5.26
N LEU A 175 -2.38 -3.52 -4.70
CA LEU A 175 -2.04 -2.21 -4.16
C LEU A 175 -1.72 -1.27 -5.33
N VAL A 176 -2.56 -0.22 -5.53
CA VAL A 176 -2.52 0.54 -6.78
C VAL A 176 -1.58 1.74 -6.76
N ASN A 177 -1.35 2.36 -5.61
CA ASN A 177 -0.59 3.63 -5.53
C ASN A 177 0.75 3.49 -4.81
N GLU A 178 1.38 2.31 -4.90
CA GLU A 178 2.68 2.03 -4.30
C GLU A 178 3.76 2.98 -4.81
N GLY A 179 4.30 3.82 -3.91
CA GLY A 179 5.37 4.76 -4.20
C GLY A 179 6.79 4.24 -3.89
N CYS A 180 6.95 3.01 -3.41
CA CYS A 180 8.27 2.43 -3.14
C CYS A 180 9.08 2.19 -4.42
N LEU A 181 10.40 2.12 -4.27
CA LEU A 181 11.30 1.72 -5.35
C LEU A 181 10.90 0.35 -5.90
N TYR A 182 10.86 0.21 -7.22
CA TYR A 182 10.72 -1.10 -7.86
C TYR A 182 11.88 -2.02 -7.44
N ARG A 183 11.53 -3.22 -6.93
CA ARG A 183 12.50 -4.19 -6.39
C ARG A 183 13.49 -3.57 -5.39
N CYS A 184 12.94 -2.78 -4.47
CA CYS A 184 13.70 -2.04 -3.47
C CYS A 184 14.65 -2.96 -2.68
N PRO A 185 15.97 -2.70 -2.67
CA PRO A 185 16.94 -3.52 -1.94
C PRO A 185 16.78 -3.41 -0.42
N PHE A 186 16.16 -2.35 0.07
CA PHE A 186 15.93 -2.12 1.50
C PHE A 186 14.66 -2.80 2.02
N ARG A 187 13.78 -3.26 1.13
CA ARG A 187 12.38 -3.58 1.43
C ARG A 187 12.21 -4.52 2.63
N TYR A 188 12.94 -5.64 2.66
CA TYR A 188 12.86 -6.61 3.76
C TYR A 188 13.35 -6.01 5.09
N ALA A 189 14.48 -5.33 5.07
CA ALA A 189 15.05 -4.71 6.27
C ALA A 189 14.16 -3.56 6.78
N HIS A 190 13.63 -2.73 5.86
CA HIS A 190 12.79 -1.60 6.19
C HIS A 190 11.45 -2.03 6.81
N PHE A 191 10.79 -3.05 6.27
CA PHE A 191 9.54 -3.56 6.84
C PHE A 191 9.75 -4.29 8.17
N LYS A 192 10.86 -5.01 8.35
CA LYS A 192 11.24 -5.56 9.66
C LYS A 192 11.51 -4.46 10.68
N PHE A 193 12.19 -3.40 10.26
CA PHE A 193 12.41 -2.21 11.10
C PHE A 193 11.06 -1.64 11.59
N PHE A 194 10.09 -1.38 10.70
CA PHE A 194 8.76 -0.93 11.10
C PHE A 194 8.04 -1.94 12.00
N SER A 195 8.17 -3.23 11.75
CA SER A 195 7.57 -4.27 12.60
C SER A 195 8.09 -4.21 14.03
N HIS A 196 9.37 -3.92 14.22
CA HIS A 196 9.95 -3.74 15.56
C HIS A 196 9.61 -2.38 16.20
N VAL A 197 9.51 -1.32 15.41
CA VAL A 197 9.12 0.01 15.92
C VAL A 197 7.62 0.02 16.31
N ASN A 198 6.78 -0.69 15.57
CA ASN A 198 5.32 -0.72 15.74
C ASN A 198 4.80 -2.05 16.32
N GLY A 199 5.63 -2.81 17.01
CA GLY A 199 5.27 -4.10 17.59
C GLY A 199 5.45 -4.14 19.10
N PRO A 200 5.08 -5.27 19.74
CA PRO A 200 5.16 -5.45 21.19
C PRO A 200 6.59 -5.58 21.74
N HIS A 201 7.59 -5.63 20.88
CA HIS A 201 8.99 -5.74 21.28
C HIS A 201 9.51 -4.43 21.89
N PRO A 202 10.62 -4.47 22.68
CA PRO A 202 11.30 -3.27 23.10
C PRO A 202 11.64 -2.40 21.88
N ARG A 203 11.04 -1.22 21.83
CA ARG A 203 11.22 -0.30 20.70
C ARG A 203 12.67 0.20 20.70
N PRO A 204 13.42 0.04 19.60
CA PRO A 204 14.74 0.63 19.49
C PRO A 204 14.62 2.15 19.58
N ASN A 205 15.56 2.80 20.30
CA ASN A 205 15.68 4.25 20.26
C ASN A 205 16.29 4.65 18.91
N VAL A 206 15.43 4.83 17.90
CA VAL A 206 15.86 5.17 16.54
C VAL A 206 15.92 6.67 16.42
N GLN A 207 17.10 7.20 16.18
CA GLN A 207 17.32 8.63 15.94
C GLN A 207 17.13 8.98 14.46
N ASP A 208 17.31 8.03 13.54
CA ASP A 208 17.28 8.26 12.12
C ASP A 208 16.85 6.99 11.34
N ASP A 209 15.99 7.14 10.34
CA ASP A 209 15.61 6.08 9.43
C ASP A 209 16.51 6.10 8.18
N TYR A 210 17.61 5.37 8.26
CA TYR A 210 18.56 5.22 7.15
C TYR A 210 17.88 4.81 5.84
N TYR A 211 16.91 3.89 5.90
CA TYR A 211 16.24 3.37 4.70
C TYR A 211 15.40 4.43 4.03
N TYR A 212 14.68 5.23 4.82
CA TYR A 212 13.89 6.35 4.35
C TYR A 212 14.77 7.40 3.66
N HIS A 213 15.80 7.90 4.35
CA HIS A 213 16.68 8.95 3.84
C HIS A 213 17.45 8.50 2.59
N LYS A 214 17.95 7.27 2.57
CA LYS A 214 18.66 6.75 1.40
C LYS A 214 17.75 6.61 0.20
N CYS A 215 16.54 6.07 0.40
CA CYS A 215 15.52 5.94 -0.63
C CYS A 215 15.06 7.30 -1.17
N LEU A 216 14.85 8.28 -0.28
CA LEU A 216 14.47 9.65 -0.64
C LEU A 216 15.55 10.30 -1.51
N THR A 217 16.81 10.29 -1.07
CA THR A 217 17.95 10.84 -1.81
C THR A 217 18.07 10.23 -3.21
N MET A 218 17.95 8.91 -3.34
CA MET A 218 18.00 8.24 -4.65
C MET A 218 16.94 8.76 -5.62
N ARG A 219 15.70 8.96 -5.13
CA ARG A 219 14.57 9.44 -5.97
C ARG A 219 14.64 10.93 -6.27
N ILE A 220 15.25 11.74 -5.40
CA ILE A 220 15.55 13.14 -5.68
C ILE A 220 16.60 13.24 -6.79
N GLN A 221 17.61 12.38 -6.78
CA GLN A 221 18.68 12.38 -7.78
C GLN A 221 18.27 11.77 -9.12
N ASP A 222 17.34 10.80 -9.10
CA ASP A 222 16.84 10.11 -10.30
C ASP A 222 15.30 9.97 -10.24
N PRO A 223 14.56 10.95 -10.75
CA PRO A 223 13.09 10.88 -10.78
C PRO A 223 12.54 9.77 -11.69
N SER A 224 13.34 9.15 -12.55
CA SER A 224 12.90 7.96 -13.30
C SER A 224 12.52 6.81 -12.36
N LEU A 225 13.05 6.79 -11.14
CA LEU A 225 12.70 5.83 -10.10
C LEU A 225 11.25 5.99 -9.63
N LEU A 226 10.65 7.18 -9.74
CA LEU A 226 9.23 7.41 -9.48
C LEU A 226 8.36 6.69 -10.51
N LEU A 227 8.69 6.81 -11.80
CA LEU A 227 7.97 6.12 -12.88
C LEU A 227 8.23 4.60 -12.90
N LYS A 228 9.35 4.14 -12.34
CA LYS A 228 9.65 2.72 -12.14
C LYS A 228 8.87 2.11 -10.97
N SER A 229 8.38 2.92 -10.03
CA SER A 229 7.52 2.44 -8.92
C SER A 229 6.32 1.65 -9.46
N PRO A 230 5.91 0.58 -8.78
CA PRO A 230 4.93 -0.36 -9.34
C PRO A 230 3.47 0.10 -9.14
N PHE A 231 3.19 1.39 -9.30
CA PHE A 231 1.83 1.93 -9.25
C PHE A 231 1.00 1.50 -10.45
N ILE A 232 -0.31 1.53 -10.28
CA ILE A 232 -1.34 1.37 -11.32
C ILE A 232 -2.10 2.68 -11.36
N ARG A 233 -2.21 3.32 -12.52
CA ARG A 233 -2.98 4.57 -12.66
C ARG A 233 -4.49 4.31 -12.62
N PRO A 234 -5.32 5.29 -12.23
CA PRO A 234 -6.78 5.17 -12.31
C PRO A 234 -7.26 4.72 -13.71
N GLU A 235 -6.72 5.30 -14.77
CA GLU A 235 -7.07 5.01 -16.17
C GLU A 235 -6.71 3.58 -16.60
N ASP A 236 -5.75 2.98 -15.93
CA ASP A 236 -5.20 1.67 -16.30
C ASP A 236 -5.90 0.50 -15.57
N LEU A 237 -6.84 0.76 -14.63
CA LEU A 237 -7.54 -0.30 -13.86
C LEU A 237 -8.23 -1.33 -14.74
N LYS A 238 -8.82 -0.89 -15.85
CA LYS A 238 -9.49 -1.77 -16.83
C LYS A 238 -8.59 -2.87 -17.40
N GLU A 239 -7.27 -2.63 -17.44
CA GLU A 239 -6.29 -3.60 -17.94
C GLU A 239 -6.13 -4.81 -17.02
N TYR A 240 -6.59 -4.69 -15.76
CA TYR A 240 -6.51 -5.72 -14.72
C TYR A 240 -7.83 -6.47 -14.51
N ALA A 241 -8.89 -6.15 -15.25
CA ALA A 241 -10.24 -6.69 -15.04
C ALA A 241 -10.32 -8.23 -15.12
N HIS A 242 -9.42 -8.87 -15.87
CA HIS A 242 -9.33 -10.33 -15.96
C HIS A 242 -8.53 -10.97 -14.82
N ILE A 243 -7.81 -10.17 -14.01
CA ILE A 243 -7.07 -10.59 -12.82
C ILE A 243 -7.93 -10.40 -11.57
N THR A 244 -8.44 -9.18 -11.38
CA THR A 244 -9.23 -8.79 -10.23
C THR A 244 -9.98 -7.47 -10.46
N ASN A 245 -11.03 -7.26 -9.65
CA ASN A 245 -11.73 -5.97 -9.51
C ASN A 245 -11.49 -5.35 -8.12
N VAL A 246 -10.50 -5.84 -7.36
CA VAL A 246 -10.23 -5.42 -5.98
C VAL A 246 -8.94 -4.64 -5.90
N PHE A 247 -9.05 -3.37 -5.51
CA PHE A 247 -7.94 -2.43 -5.50
C PHE A 247 -7.76 -1.81 -4.12
N LYS A 248 -6.53 -1.85 -3.62
CA LYS A 248 -6.16 -1.28 -2.32
C LYS A 248 -5.39 0.01 -2.53
N ILE A 249 -5.85 1.08 -1.88
CA ILE A 249 -5.19 2.38 -1.86
C ILE A 249 -4.34 2.45 -0.59
N GLY A 250 -3.02 2.63 -0.72
CA GLY A 250 -2.11 2.92 0.40
C GLY A 250 -2.27 4.36 0.89
N GLY A 251 -1.60 4.72 2.00
CA GLY A 251 -1.53 6.11 2.43
C GLY A 251 -2.08 6.40 3.83
N ARG A 252 -1.89 5.49 4.80
CA ARG A 252 -2.29 5.69 6.21
C ARG A 252 -1.68 6.92 6.88
N SER A 253 -0.59 7.44 6.33
CA SER A 253 0.13 8.62 6.84
C SER A 253 -0.32 9.94 6.20
N HIS A 254 -1.25 9.90 5.26
CA HIS A 254 -1.74 11.07 4.56
C HIS A 254 -3.01 11.65 5.20
N PHE A 255 -3.24 12.94 4.98
CA PHE A 255 -4.45 13.63 5.42
C PHE A 255 -5.68 13.15 4.62
N ILE A 256 -6.84 13.32 5.21
CA ILE A 256 -8.13 12.87 4.65
C ILE A 256 -8.40 13.39 3.24
N ASN A 257 -8.09 14.66 2.96
CA ASN A 257 -8.29 15.24 1.62
C ASN A 257 -7.48 14.53 0.55
N TRP A 258 -6.26 14.07 0.89
CA TRP A 258 -5.45 13.25 0.00
C TRP A 258 -6.08 11.88 -0.24
N ILE A 259 -6.57 11.23 0.82
CA ILE A 259 -7.26 9.94 0.72
C ILE A 259 -8.49 10.06 -0.17
N LEU A 260 -9.33 11.08 0.05
CA LEU A 260 -10.51 11.36 -0.77
C LEU A 260 -10.16 11.64 -2.24
N ASN A 261 -9.08 12.40 -2.50
CA ASN A 261 -8.57 12.63 -3.86
C ASN A 261 -8.22 11.30 -4.55
N CYS A 262 -7.50 10.40 -3.85
CA CYS A 262 -7.19 9.07 -4.37
C CYS A 262 -8.46 8.26 -4.62
N VAL A 263 -9.37 8.19 -3.65
CA VAL A 263 -10.64 7.45 -3.80
C VAL A 263 -11.41 7.94 -5.03
N ASN A 264 -11.59 9.25 -5.17
CA ASN A 264 -12.31 9.85 -6.30
C ASN A 264 -11.62 9.57 -7.65
N ALA A 265 -10.28 9.66 -7.70
CA ALA A 265 -9.52 9.36 -8.91
C ALA A 265 -9.72 7.90 -9.36
N TYR A 266 -9.57 6.94 -8.42
CA TYR A 266 -9.74 5.52 -8.73
C TYR A 266 -11.20 5.13 -8.94
N ALA A 267 -12.15 5.75 -8.25
CA ALA A 267 -13.58 5.55 -8.49
C ALA A 267 -13.99 5.98 -9.91
N ASN A 268 -13.48 7.14 -10.36
CA ASN A 268 -13.78 7.67 -11.69
C ASN A 268 -12.90 7.07 -12.81
N GLU A 269 -11.91 6.22 -12.49
CA GLU A 269 -10.92 5.69 -13.44
C GLU A 269 -10.24 6.78 -14.28
N SER A 270 -10.04 7.95 -13.69
CA SER A 270 -9.47 9.11 -14.36
C SER A 270 -8.91 10.11 -13.35
N TYR A 271 -7.78 10.71 -13.70
CA TYR A 271 -7.18 11.79 -12.93
C TYR A 271 -6.47 12.79 -13.84
N ASP A 272 -6.88 14.06 -13.78
CA ASP A 272 -6.23 15.16 -14.49
C ASP A 272 -5.50 16.06 -13.49
N GLY A 273 -4.26 15.67 -13.16
CA GLY A 273 -3.44 16.34 -12.17
C GLY A 273 -2.04 15.73 -12.09
N ASN A 274 -1.33 16.05 -11.03
CA ASN A 274 -0.01 15.52 -10.75
C ASN A 274 -0.10 14.07 -10.24
N LEU A 275 0.51 13.11 -10.93
CA LEU A 275 0.57 11.71 -10.48
C LEU A 275 1.05 11.60 -9.04
N MET A 276 1.99 12.48 -8.61
CA MET A 276 2.54 12.46 -7.26
C MET A 276 1.48 12.68 -6.17
N ASP A 277 0.35 13.33 -6.50
CA ASP A 277 -0.78 13.53 -5.57
C ASP A 277 -1.59 12.25 -5.32
N LEU A 278 -1.34 11.17 -6.07
CA LEU A 278 -1.97 9.86 -5.86
C LEU A 278 -1.00 8.83 -5.28
N MET A 279 0.31 9.04 -5.36
CA MET A 279 1.31 8.06 -4.95
C MET A 279 1.54 8.10 -3.43
N ASP A 280 1.52 6.92 -2.78
CA ASP A 280 1.93 6.76 -1.38
C ASP A 280 3.46 6.85 -1.26
N CYS A 281 3.96 8.08 -1.24
CA CYS A 281 5.38 8.39 -1.18
C CYS A 281 5.67 9.58 -0.24
N PRO A 282 6.95 9.83 0.14
CA PRO A 282 7.33 10.95 0.98
C PRO A 282 6.83 12.29 0.46
N LYS A 283 6.37 13.14 1.40
CA LYS A 283 5.90 14.50 1.09
C LYS A 283 6.95 15.32 0.31
N ASP A 284 8.24 15.17 0.66
CA ASP A 284 9.33 15.85 -0.05
C ASP A 284 9.32 15.60 -1.57
N LEU A 285 8.97 14.39 -2.01
CA LEU A 285 8.87 14.07 -3.43
C LEU A 285 7.59 14.63 -4.05
N ILE A 286 6.48 14.61 -3.30
CA ILE A 286 5.21 15.21 -3.74
C ILE A 286 5.37 16.72 -3.92
N ASP A 287 6.12 17.37 -3.01
CA ASP A 287 6.35 18.80 -3.06
C ASP A 287 7.41 19.21 -4.12
N LEU A 288 8.29 18.29 -4.48
CA LEU A 288 9.36 18.57 -5.44
C LEU A 288 8.94 18.33 -6.88
N TYR A 289 8.21 17.23 -7.16
CA TYR A 289 7.94 16.82 -8.54
C TYR A 289 6.50 17.02 -8.97
N ASN A 290 6.34 17.45 -10.21
CA ASN A 290 5.09 17.39 -10.96
C ASN A 290 5.27 16.46 -12.16
N ILE A 291 4.51 15.39 -12.18
CA ILE A 291 4.43 14.44 -13.30
C ILE A 291 2.98 14.46 -13.79
N PRO A 292 2.67 15.17 -14.88
CA PRO A 292 1.30 15.26 -15.37
C PRO A 292 0.76 13.86 -15.68
N ASN A 293 -0.29 13.42 -14.95
CA ASN A 293 -0.80 12.04 -15.06
C ASN A 293 -1.27 11.72 -16.49
N LYS A 294 -1.89 12.68 -17.19
CA LYS A 294 -2.36 12.50 -18.58
C LYS A 294 -1.22 12.33 -19.59
N ALA A 295 -0.03 12.87 -19.30
CA ALA A 295 1.13 12.62 -20.16
C ALA A 295 1.62 11.18 -20.16
N LEU A 296 1.11 10.35 -19.24
CA LEU A 296 1.39 8.91 -19.14
C LEU A 296 0.37 8.05 -19.91
N ASP A 297 -0.59 8.64 -20.63
CA ASP A 297 -1.59 7.88 -21.38
C ASP A 297 -0.93 6.96 -22.40
N GLY A 298 -1.35 5.70 -22.41
CA GLY A 298 -0.74 4.66 -23.24
C GLY A 298 0.54 4.02 -22.69
N SER A 299 1.15 4.55 -21.62
CA SER A 299 2.38 4.00 -21.05
C SER A 299 2.22 2.57 -20.53
N ILE A 300 1.01 2.18 -20.12
CA ILE A 300 0.70 0.81 -19.67
C ILE A 300 1.04 -0.23 -20.75
N GLN A 301 0.84 0.08 -22.04
CA GLN A 301 1.14 -0.84 -23.15
C GLN A 301 2.64 -1.11 -23.28
N GLN A 302 3.47 -0.13 -22.90
CA GLN A 302 4.92 -0.32 -22.84
C GLN A 302 5.33 -1.05 -21.55
N TRP A 303 4.69 -0.74 -20.43
CA TRP A 303 4.95 -1.41 -19.14
C TRP A 303 4.56 -2.89 -19.18
N LYS A 304 3.47 -3.28 -19.86
CA LYS A 304 3.09 -4.69 -20.07
C LYS A 304 4.17 -5.52 -20.78
N LYS A 305 4.95 -4.90 -21.65
CA LYS A 305 6.06 -5.56 -22.37
C LYS A 305 7.31 -5.73 -21.50
N HIS A 306 7.25 -5.31 -20.23
CA HIS A 306 8.41 -5.34 -19.34
C HIS A 306 8.93 -6.75 -19.10
N SER A 307 10.18 -6.95 -19.48
CA SER A 307 11.00 -8.03 -18.95
C SER A 307 11.60 -7.62 -17.60
N THR A 308 12.08 -8.59 -16.83
CA THR A 308 12.82 -8.36 -15.58
C THR A 308 14.10 -7.52 -15.75
N VAL A 309 14.45 -7.14 -16.98
CA VAL A 309 15.69 -6.44 -17.38
C VAL A 309 15.45 -4.93 -17.48
N CYS A 310 14.78 -4.34 -16.45
CA CYS A 310 14.40 -2.93 -16.41
C CYS A 310 15.58 -1.97 -16.64
N HIS A 311 16.77 -2.28 -16.11
CA HIS A 311 17.96 -1.42 -16.23
C HIS A 311 18.45 -1.20 -17.68
N LYS A 312 18.07 -2.05 -18.62
CA LYS A 312 18.40 -1.91 -20.06
C LYS A 312 17.32 -1.21 -20.87
N CYS A 313 16.11 -1.06 -20.32
CA CYS A 313 14.95 -0.55 -21.07
C CYS A 313 15.04 0.95 -21.36
N GLY A 314 15.46 1.78 -20.39
CA GLY A 314 15.57 3.23 -20.52
C GLY A 314 14.25 3.99 -20.76
N TYR A 315 13.09 3.31 -20.83
CA TYR A 315 11.82 3.95 -21.15
C TYR A 315 11.40 4.99 -20.11
N CYS A 316 11.40 4.64 -18.83
CA CYS A 316 11.01 5.57 -17.76
C CYS A 316 11.97 6.79 -17.68
N GLN A 317 13.26 6.60 -18.00
CA GLN A 317 14.19 7.72 -18.05
C GLN A 317 13.82 8.71 -19.16
N ARG A 318 13.63 8.22 -20.39
CA ARG A 318 13.24 9.09 -21.51
C ARG A 318 11.93 9.82 -21.21
N LEU A 319 10.96 9.10 -20.62
CA LEU A 319 9.66 9.66 -20.30
C LEU A 319 9.76 10.76 -19.24
N VAL A 320 10.55 10.55 -18.17
CA VAL A 320 10.80 11.59 -17.17
C VAL A 320 11.49 12.80 -17.76
N ASP A 321 12.50 12.62 -18.62
CA ASP A 321 13.19 13.72 -19.28
C ASP A 321 12.26 14.54 -20.17
N GLU A 322 11.19 13.93 -20.66
CA GLU A 322 10.19 14.58 -21.52
C GLU A 322 9.10 15.31 -20.73
N ILE A 323 8.56 14.70 -19.66
CA ILE A 323 7.33 15.17 -19.02
C ILE A 323 7.49 15.69 -17.59
N ALA A 324 8.57 15.32 -16.87
CA ALA A 324 8.70 15.68 -15.46
C ALA A 324 9.06 17.14 -15.28
N LEU A 325 8.38 17.79 -14.33
CA LEU A 325 8.60 19.16 -13.92
C LEU A 325 9.01 19.21 -12.45
N ILE A 326 9.76 20.24 -12.07
CA ILE A 326 10.13 20.52 -10.68
C ILE A 326 9.42 21.78 -10.23
N TYR A 327 8.83 21.73 -9.04
CA TYR A 327 8.32 22.92 -8.39
C TYR A 327 9.47 23.79 -7.87
N SER A 328 9.43 25.08 -8.22
CA SER A 328 10.16 26.11 -7.51
C SER A 328 9.16 26.85 -6.63
N ASN A 329 9.44 26.92 -5.32
CA ASN A 329 8.59 27.61 -4.35
C ASN A 329 7.13 27.12 -4.29
N LYS A 330 6.89 25.80 -4.28
CA LYS A 330 5.55 25.20 -4.20
C LYS A 330 4.73 25.78 -3.04
N GLY A 331 3.48 26.15 -3.34
CA GLY A 331 2.54 26.71 -2.37
C GLY A 331 2.73 28.20 -2.07
N THR A 332 3.61 28.90 -2.78
CA THR A 332 3.80 30.35 -2.69
C THR A 332 3.22 31.08 -3.91
N LYS A 333 3.14 32.42 -3.84
CA LYS A 333 2.70 33.26 -4.97
C LYS A 333 3.68 33.22 -6.17
N ASP A 334 4.93 32.83 -5.91
CA ASP A 334 6.01 32.74 -6.89
C ASP A 334 6.25 31.29 -7.34
N GLU A 335 5.24 30.42 -7.19
CA GLU A 335 5.31 29.04 -7.64
C GLU A 335 5.50 28.97 -9.15
N THR A 336 6.53 28.25 -9.58
CA THR A 336 6.82 27.98 -10.99
C THR A 336 7.14 26.51 -11.21
N LEU A 337 6.90 26.02 -12.42
CA LEU A 337 7.24 24.67 -12.85
C LEU A 337 8.39 24.74 -13.86
N ILE A 338 9.49 24.03 -13.56
CA ILE A 338 10.69 24.00 -14.39
C ILE A 338 10.88 22.58 -14.92
N PRO A 339 11.08 22.38 -16.24
CA PRO A 339 11.35 21.06 -16.80
C PRO A 339 12.60 20.41 -16.18
N TRP A 340 12.47 19.14 -15.76
CA TRP A 340 13.58 18.37 -15.16
C TRP A 340 14.83 18.35 -16.02
N ASN A 341 14.69 18.15 -17.34
CA ASN A 341 15.79 18.06 -18.25
C ASN A 341 16.65 19.32 -18.34
N ILE A 342 16.12 20.50 -17.99
CA ILE A 342 16.86 21.77 -17.93
C ILE A 342 17.74 21.80 -16.68
N ILE A 343 17.19 21.35 -15.54
CA ILE A 343 17.90 21.33 -14.25
C ILE A 343 19.02 20.27 -14.29
N ASN A 344 18.71 19.08 -14.77
CA ASN A 344 19.67 17.98 -14.83
C ASN A 344 20.91 18.28 -15.71
N LYS A 345 20.72 19.07 -16.78
CA LYS A 345 21.85 19.51 -17.63
C LYS A 345 22.76 20.55 -16.97
N LYS A 346 22.26 21.28 -15.95
CA LYS A 346 23.05 22.29 -15.23
C LYS A 346 23.78 21.75 -13.99
N GLY A 347 23.54 20.49 -13.63
CA GLY A 347 23.97 19.91 -12.35
C GLY A 347 23.16 20.48 -11.19
N ILE A 348 22.63 19.63 -10.32
CA ILE A 348 22.12 20.11 -9.02
C ILE A 348 23.37 20.36 -8.18
N GLU A 349 23.77 21.60 -8.03
CA GLU A 349 24.70 21.98 -6.96
C GLU A 349 23.97 21.72 -5.63
N THR A 350 24.36 20.63 -4.98
CA THR A 350 23.85 20.22 -3.65
C THR A 350 24.61 20.97 -2.56
#